data_f4a73b8ae289d9c11852f7626aecbbba
#
_entry.id   f4a73b8ae289d9c11852f7626aecbbba
#
_cell.length_a   1.000
_cell.length_b   1.000
_cell.length_c   1.000
_cell.angle_alpha   90.00
_cell.angle_beta   90.00
_cell.angle_gamma   90.00
#
_symmetry.space_group_name_H-M   'P 1'
#
loop_
_entity.id
_entity.type
_entity.pdbx_description
1 polymer ?
#
loop_
_entity_poly.entity_id
_entity_poly.type
_entity_poly.pdbx_seq_one_letter_code
_entity_poly.pdbx_strand_id
1 'polypeptide(L)'
;MNNSNIDNAGWSFDNTYSKLPKSFLSITSPTPVKSPELIVLNDDLVNELGLNFSKISKKNLSELFSGNLLPEGSKAIAQAYAGHQFGHFTMLGDGRAVLIGEHVSKSNERYDIQFKGSGKTPFSRNGDGRAALGPMLREYIISEAMHALNIPTTRSLAVVKTGENVVRENVLNGAILTRVASSHLRVGTFQYIAARQNEDELKTLVSYTIDRHYPNIKKSKNQALDLIEVLMQKQIDLVINWMRVGFIHGVMNTDNMTISGETIDYGPCAFMDIYDPKTIFSSIDQLGRYAYFNQPNITKWNLARFAECLISLIDKNKDKAIEMATEIINSFEKNYEIKWLNMMRDKLGLFGEDTKDQILILDLLNWMHKNKADYTNTFCYLMDEKIKSDPIYKSENFILWKKRWEVRLKINNNTPEKYFKLMRSVNPLVIPRNHKVEEALEGANNENLTQLNKLITILKKPYQNQKSMMDYQSPGSINGKKYQTFCGT
;
A
#
# COMPACT_ATOMS: atom_id res chain seq x y z
N MET A 1 -6.93 -25.97 26.66
CA MET A 1 -6.56 -26.14 25.25
C MET A 1 -5.05 -26.10 25.18
N ASN A 2 -4.39 -27.08 24.54
CA ASN A 2 -2.92 -27.07 24.46
C ASN A 2 -2.45 -26.01 23.47
N ASN A 3 -1.87 -24.91 23.94
CA ASN A 3 -1.21 -23.86 23.11
C ASN A 3 0.04 -24.40 22.40
N SER A 4 0.54 -25.58 22.81
CA SER A 4 1.82 -26.14 22.34
C SER A 4 1.99 -26.22 20.82
N ASN A 5 0.91 -26.40 20.05
CA ASN A 5 1.01 -26.44 18.59
C ASN A 5 1.14 -25.06 17.95
N ILE A 6 0.55 -24.01 18.56
CA ILE A 6 0.64 -22.62 18.09
C ILE A 6 2.06 -22.10 18.35
N ASP A 7 2.62 -22.38 19.53
CA ASP A 7 3.97 -21.95 19.91
C ASP A 7 5.04 -22.64 19.06
N ASN A 8 4.79 -23.90 18.65
CA ASN A 8 5.67 -24.66 17.75
C ASN A 8 5.50 -24.33 16.25
N ALA A 9 4.70 -23.33 15.89
CA ALA A 9 4.48 -22.93 14.49
C ALA A 9 5.67 -22.20 13.84
N GLY A 10 6.73 -21.92 14.58
CA GLY A 10 7.92 -21.23 14.07
C GLY A 10 7.96 -19.74 14.38
N TRP A 11 7.09 -19.26 15.28
CA TRP A 11 7.16 -17.88 15.75
C TRP A 11 8.48 -17.58 16.44
N SER A 12 9.10 -16.45 16.11
CA SER A 12 10.33 -15.95 16.72
C SER A 12 10.19 -14.45 16.98
N PHE A 13 9.75 -14.08 18.18
CA PHE A 13 9.52 -12.68 18.51
C PHE A 13 10.75 -12.02 19.14
N ASP A 14 11.17 -10.86 18.58
CA ASP A 14 12.10 -9.92 19.20
C ASP A 14 11.48 -8.53 19.18
N ASN A 15 10.74 -8.22 20.21
CA ASN A 15 9.87 -7.05 20.31
C ASN A 15 10.66 -5.78 20.66
N THR A 16 11.33 -5.17 19.69
CA THR A 16 12.20 -4.01 19.90
C THR A 16 11.39 -2.73 20.11
N TYR A 17 10.27 -2.54 19.40
CA TYR A 17 9.40 -1.37 19.56
C TYR A 17 8.82 -1.28 20.98
N SER A 18 8.47 -2.42 21.58
CA SER A 18 7.94 -2.47 22.93
C SER A 18 8.94 -2.03 24.02
N LYS A 19 10.23 -1.87 23.65
CA LYS A 19 11.30 -1.38 24.53
C LYS A 19 11.47 0.15 24.48
N LEU A 20 10.78 0.83 23.53
CA LEU A 20 10.77 2.29 23.43
C LEU A 20 10.06 2.93 24.63
N PRO A 21 10.26 4.24 24.86
CA PRO A 21 9.57 4.96 25.94
C PRO A 21 8.06 4.77 25.92
N LYS A 22 7.43 4.80 27.09
CA LYS A 22 5.97 4.57 27.27
C LYS A 22 5.10 5.55 26.49
N SER A 23 5.64 6.70 26.10
CA SER A 23 4.96 7.69 25.25
C SER A 23 4.63 7.17 23.85
N PHE A 24 5.38 6.17 23.34
CA PHE A 24 5.23 5.64 21.98
C PHE A 24 4.10 4.62 21.85
N LEU A 25 3.67 4.04 22.96
CA LEU A 25 2.80 2.87 22.93
C LEU A 25 1.94 2.74 24.19
N SER A 26 0.90 1.94 24.07
CA SER A 26 0.14 1.45 25.23
C SER A 26 0.09 -0.08 25.19
N ILE A 27 0.34 -0.73 26.33
CA ILE A 27 0.15 -2.17 26.45
C ILE A 27 -1.33 -2.47 26.34
N THR A 28 -1.72 -3.28 25.36
CA THR A 28 -3.13 -3.51 25.01
C THR A 28 -3.29 -4.88 24.37
N SER A 29 -4.10 -5.74 24.95
CA SER A 29 -4.44 -7.04 24.35
C SER A 29 -5.62 -6.91 23.38
N PRO A 30 -5.68 -7.76 22.35
CA PRO A 30 -6.89 -7.89 21.54
C PRO A 30 -8.10 -8.21 22.42
N THR A 31 -9.26 -7.63 22.07
CA THR A 31 -10.51 -7.96 22.76
C THR A 31 -11.04 -9.30 22.24
N PRO A 32 -11.25 -10.30 23.10
CA PRO A 32 -11.74 -11.62 22.69
C PRO A 32 -13.04 -11.55 21.87
N VAL A 33 -13.19 -12.50 20.96
CA VAL A 33 -14.38 -12.65 20.12
C VAL A 33 -15.05 -14.01 20.34
N LYS A 34 -16.37 -14.10 20.09
CA LYS A 34 -17.18 -15.24 20.52
C LYS A 34 -17.00 -16.49 19.68
N SER A 35 -16.97 -16.32 18.35
CA SER A 35 -17.01 -17.44 17.41
C SER A 35 -16.16 -17.15 16.17
N PRO A 36 -14.84 -17.17 16.33
CA PRO A 36 -13.96 -16.84 15.22
C PRO A 36 -13.99 -17.93 14.14
N GLU A 37 -14.02 -17.48 12.87
CA GLU A 37 -13.99 -18.34 11.70
C GLU A 37 -12.95 -17.84 10.70
N LEU A 38 -11.93 -18.67 10.39
CA LEU A 38 -10.91 -18.36 9.39
C LEU A 38 -11.53 -18.35 7.98
N ILE A 39 -11.49 -17.19 7.32
CA ILE A 39 -12.02 -16.99 5.96
C ILE A 39 -10.94 -17.21 4.93
N VAL A 40 -9.77 -16.62 5.12
CA VAL A 40 -8.62 -16.75 4.20
C VAL A 40 -7.32 -16.78 4.99
N LEU A 41 -6.40 -17.63 4.54
CA LEU A 41 -5.01 -17.70 4.99
C LEU A 41 -4.09 -17.58 3.77
N ASN A 42 -3.04 -16.81 3.90
CA ASN A 42 -2.02 -16.62 2.86
C ASN A 42 -0.87 -17.60 3.03
N ASP A 43 -0.99 -18.77 2.41
CA ASP A 43 0.02 -19.84 2.54
C ASP A 43 1.39 -19.41 2.00
N ASP A 44 1.44 -18.57 0.94
CA ASP A 44 2.70 -18.04 0.41
C ASP A 44 3.42 -17.19 1.46
N LEU A 45 2.68 -16.30 2.14
CA LEU A 45 3.23 -15.46 3.20
C LEU A 45 3.58 -16.27 4.46
N VAL A 46 2.80 -17.32 4.80
CA VAL A 46 3.16 -18.27 5.87
C VAL A 46 4.54 -18.86 5.62
N ASN A 47 4.81 -19.31 4.41
CA ASN A 47 6.09 -19.88 4.01
C ASN A 47 7.22 -18.84 4.02
N GLU A 48 6.96 -17.62 3.52
CA GLU A 48 7.91 -16.49 3.53
C GLU A 48 8.35 -16.11 4.95
N LEU A 49 7.40 -16.08 5.88
CA LEU A 49 7.68 -15.84 7.30
C LEU A 49 8.39 -17.02 7.99
N GLY A 50 8.50 -18.17 7.33
CA GLY A 50 9.09 -19.39 7.90
C GLY A 50 8.19 -20.09 8.91
N LEU A 51 6.88 -19.79 8.89
CA LEU A 51 5.88 -20.40 9.74
C LEU A 51 5.38 -21.74 9.17
N ASN A 52 4.82 -22.58 10.02
CA ASN A 52 4.23 -23.86 9.62
C ASN A 52 2.96 -24.15 10.41
N PHE A 53 1.83 -24.07 9.76
CA PHE A 53 0.52 -24.32 10.34
C PHE A 53 -0.09 -25.69 9.98
N SER A 54 0.67 -26.57 9.32
CA SER A 54 0.15 -27.87 8.82
C SER A 54 -0.41 -28.79 9.92
N LYS A 55 0.06 -28.64 11.15
CA LYS A 55 -0.39 -29.42 12.32
C LYS A 55 -1.42 -28.68 13.20
N ILE A 56 -1.86 -27.50 12.77
CA ILE A 56 -2.80 -26.67 13.53
C ILE A 56 -4.18 -26.77 12.90
N SER A 57 -5.20 -27.12 13.68
CA SER A 57 -6.56 -27.20 13.21
C SER A 57 -7.10 -25.83 12.75
N LYS A 58 -8.02 -25.81 11.77
CA LYS A 58 -8.69 -24.58 11.33
C LYS A 58 -9.30 -23.80 12.51
N LYS A 59 -9.85 -24.50 13.50
CA LYS A 59 -10.37 -23.89 14.73
C LYS A 59 -9.28 -23.13 15.49
N ASN A 60 -8.13 -23.76 15.74
CA ASN A 60 -7.02 -23.12 16.46
C ASN A 60 -6.41 -21.95 15.67
N LEU A 61 -6.37 -22.02 14.32
CA LEU A 61 -5.97 -20.89 13.49
C LEU A 61 -6.97 -19.74 13.61
N SER A 62 -8.27 -20.03 13.69
CA SER A 62 -9.30 -19.01 13.92
C SER A 62 -9.11 -18.32 15.28
N GLU A 63 -8.82 -19.08 16.34
CA GLU A 63 -8.53 -18.54 17.68
C GLU A 63 -7.24 -17.70 17.70
N LEU A 64 -6.19 -18.16 17.00
CA LEU A 64 -4.93 -17.43 16.86
C LEU A 64 -5.14 -16.08 16.16
N PHE A 65 -5.69 -16.10 14.94
CA PHE A 65 -5.80 -14.90 14.12
C PHE A 65 -6.97 -13.97 14.51
N SER A 66 -7.81 -14.39 15.45
CA SER A 66 -8.76 -13.52 16.14
C SER A 66 -8.17 -12.79 17.35
N GLY A 67 -7.00 -13.22 17.83
CA GLY A 67 -6.39 -12.71 19.04
C GLY A 67 -6.93 -13.30 20.33
N ASN A 68 -7.79 -14.33 20.26
CA ASN A 68 -8.24 -15.09 21.43
C ASN A 68 -7.12 -15.92 22.05
N LEU A 69 -6.19 -16.38 21.21
CA LEU A 69 -4.93 -17.03 21.60
C LEU A 69 -3.77 -16.26 20.99
N LEU A 70 -2.71 -16.04 21.75
CA LEU A 70 -1.48 -15.40 21.23
C LEU A 70 -0.32 -16.39 21.37
N PRO A 71 0.61 -16.41 20.40
CA PRO A 71 1.82 -17.24 20.50
C PRO A 71 2.70 -16.80 21.67
N GLU A 72 3.50 -17.73 22.21
CA GLU A 72 4.50 -17.42 23.21
C GLU A 72 5.49 -16.35 22.70
N GLY A 73 5.93 -15.45 23.58
CA GLY A 73 6.81 -14.32 23.26
C GLY A 73 6.11 -13.09 22.68
N SER A 74 4.80 -13.15 22.42
CA SER A 74 4.01 -11.99 21.99
C SER A 74 4.06 -10.87 23.03
N LYS A 75 4.12 -9.60 22.56
CA LYS A 75 3.96 -8.40 23.39
C LYS A 75 2.97 -7.47 22.72
N ALA A 76 1.72 -7.64 23.07
CA ALA A 76 0.61 -6.92 22.47
C ALA A 76 0.60 -5.43 22.90
N ILE A 77 0.67 -4.53 21.93
CA ILE A 77 0.70 -3.08 22.13
C ILE A 77 -0.13 -2.37 21.07
N ALA A 78 -0.63 -1.17 21.40
CA ALA A 78 -1.14 -0.19 20.47
C ALA A 78 -0.13 0.95 20.32
N GLN A 79 0.20 1.34 19.09
CA GLN A 79 1.19 2.37 18.80
C GLN A 79 0.56 3.76 18.79
N ALA A 80 1.28 4.76 19.34
CA ALA A 80 0.88 6.14 19.30
C ALA A 80 1.40 6.82 18.02
N TYR A 81 0.56 7.58 17.34
CA TYR A 81 0.93 8.44 16.22
C TYR A 81 -0.05 9.61 16.11
N ALA A 82 0.30 10.59 15.30
CA ALA A 82 -0.58 11.68 14.89
C ALA A 82 -0.76 11.62 13.36
N GLY A 83 -1.52 12.53 12.80
CA GLY A 83 -1.63 12.64 11.36
C GLY A 83 -2.28 13.95 10.94
N HIS A 84 -1.91 14.42 9.74
CA HIS A 84 -2.62 15.48 9.06
C HIS A 84 -3.73 14.86 8.21
N GLN A 85 -4.91 14.71 8.82
CA GLN A 85 -6.09 14.16 8.13
C GLN A 85 -6.71 15.26 7.27
N PHE A 86 -6.67 15.10 5.94
CA PHE A 86 -7.08 16.14 4.99
C PHE A 86 -6.42 17.51 5.25
N GLY A 87 -5.20 17.51 5.78
CA GLY A 87 -4.44 18.73 6.12
C GLY A 87 -4.62 19.22 7.56
N HIS A 88 -5.51 18.65 8.36
CA HIS A 88 -5.73 19.01 9.76
C HIS A 88 -4.98 18.08 10.71
N PHE A 89 -4.09 18.65 11.53
CA PHE A 89 -3.33 17.88 12.51
C PHE A 89 -4.24 17.28 13.59
N THR A 90 -4.10 15.99 13.83
CA THR A 90 -4.93 15.24 14.79
C THR A 90 -4.07 14.22 15.52
N MET A 91 -4.20 14.15 16.84
CA MET A 91 -3.62 13.07 17.65
C MET A 91 -4.45 11.80 17.43
N LEU A 92 -3.77 10.73 17.06
CA LEU A 92 -4.35 9.46 16.67
C LEU A 92 -3.70 8.32 17.48
N GLY A 93 -3.47 7.22 16.84
CA GLY A 93 -2.86 5.99 17.32
C GLY A 93 -3.62 4.80 16.80
N ASP A 94 -3.17 3.61 17.13
CA ASP A 94 -3.81 2.36 16.74
C ASP A 94 -5.17 2.19 17.46
N GLY A 95 -6.19 2.92 17.00
CA GLY A 95 -7.53 2.94 17.62
C GLY A 95 -8.34 1.67 17.42
N ARG A 96 -7.92 0.78 16.52
CA ARG A 96 -8.56 -0.51 16.20
C ARG A 96 -7.57 -1.59 15.82
N ALA A 97 -6.29 -1.38 16.08
CA ALA A 97 -5.26 -2.32 15.73
C ALA A 97 -4.36 -2.58 16.95
N VAL A 98 -3.86 -3.81 17.03
CA VAL A 98 -2.93 -4.23 18.08
C VAL A 98 -1.76 -4.94 17.42
N LEU A 99 -0.56 -4.39 17.58
CA LEU A 99 0.68 -5.06 17.23
C LEU A 99 0.94 -6.16 18.26
N ILE A 100 0.94 -7.42 17.82
CA ILE A 100 1.14 -8.56 18.74
C ILE A 100 2.62 -8.91 18.93
N GLY A 101 3.48 -8.45 18.03
CA GLY A 101 4.92 -8.63 18.14
C GLY A 101 5.65 -8.37 16.83
N GLU A 102 6.99 -8.39 16.94
CA GLU A 102 7.91 -8.30 15.82
C GLU A 102 8.53 -9.69 15.59
N HIS A 103 8.09 -10.35 14.53
CA HIS A 103 8.56 -11.68 14.15
C HIS A 103 9.85 -11.56 13.32
N VAL A 104 10.85 -12.38 13.65
CA VAL A 104 12.10 -12.50 12.89
C VAL A 104 12.03 -13.80 12.09
N SER A 105 12.01 -13.68 10.76
CA SER A 105 11.97 -14.83 9.85
C SER A 105 13.28 -15.61 9.82
N LYS A 106 13.28 -16.77 9.16
CA LYS A 106 14.50 -17.58 8.98
C LYS A 106 15.56 -16.88 8.14
N SER A 107 15.18 -15.94 7.29
CA SER A 107 16.09 -15.06 6.53
C SER A 107 16.63 -13.89 7.35
N ASN A 108 16.32 -13.83 8.65
CA ASN A 108 16.68 -12.75 9.56
C ASN A 108 16.04 -11.41 9.23
N GLU A 109 14.93 -11.43 8.51
CA GLU A 109 14.10 -10.24 8.25
C GLU A 109 13.07 -10.08 9.36
N ARG A 110 12.83 -8.83 9.77
CA ARG A 110 11.92 -8.48 10.87
C ARG A 110 10.61 -7.94 10.33
N TYR A 111 9.52 -8.52 10.81
CA TYR A 111 8.15 -8.13 10.42
C TYR A 111 7.30 -7.81 11.65
N ASP A 112 6.59 -6.72 11.59
CA ASP A 112 5.51 -6.42 12.52
C ASP A 112 4.29 -7.28 12.19
N ILE A 113 3.71 -7.95 13.20
CA ILE A 113 2.47 -8.71 13.09
C ILE A 113 1.38 -7.95 13.84
N GLN A 114 0.40 -7.42 13.12
CA GLN A 114 -0.64 -6.55 13.68
C GLN A 114 -2.03 -7.09 13.38
N PHE A 115 -2.91 -7.12 14.39
CA PHE A 115 -4.33 -7.45 14.23
C PHE A 115 -5.14 -6.17 14.07
N LYS A 116 -5.76 -5.96 12.90
CA LYS A 116 -6.62 -4.82 12.59
C LYS A 116 -8.09 -5.22 12.75
N GLY A 117 -8.86 -4.46 13.52
CA GLY A 117 -10.24 -4.79 13.89
C GLY A 117 -10.34 -5.58 15.21
N SER A 118 -9.26 -5.67 15.98
CA SER A 118 -9.12 -6.54 17.14
C SER A 118 -9.71 -5.97 18.45
N GLY A 119 -10.44 -4.86 18.39
CA GLY A 119 -11.15 -4.28 19.53
C GLY A 119 -10.57 -2.96 20.01
N LYS A 120 -11.11 -2.46 21.11
CA LYS A 120 -10.76 -1.16 21.68
C LYS A 120 -9.32 -1.13 22.19
N THR A 121 -8.69 0.03 21.97
CA THR A 121 -7.40 0.42 22.53
C THR A 121 -7.54 1.77 23.22
N PRO A 122 -6.55 2.26 23.97
CA PRO A 122 -6.55 3.62 24.49
C PRO A 122 -6.64 4.74 23.44
N PHE A 123 -6.38 4.39 22.16
CA PHE A 123 -6.45 5.33 21.04
C PHE A 123 -7.76 5.26 20.25
N SER A 124 -8.74 4.43 20.66
CA SER A 124 -10.02 4.25 19.93
C SER A 124 -10.93 5.47 19.98
N ARG A 125 -10.65 6.43 20.88
CA ARG A 125 -11.55 7.58 21.11
C ARG A 125 -12.96 7.07 21.42
N ASN A 126 -13.97 7.40 20.60
CA ASN A 126 -15.35 6.91 20.74
C ASN A 126 -15.65 5.66 19.91
N GLY A 127 -14.66 5.14 19.16
CA GLY A 127 -14.82 3.96 18.32
C GLY A 127 -14.92 2.65 19.11
N ASP A 128 -15.48 1.63 18.49
CA ASP A 128 -15.59 0.26 19.04
C ASP A 128 -14.32 -0.57 18.84
N GLY A 129 -13.36 -0.08 18.03
CA GLY A 129 -12.13 -0.77 17.69
C GLY A 129 -12.34 -1.98 16.79
N ARG A 130 -13.54 -2.21 16.28
CA ARG A 130 -13.90 -3.33 15.40
C ARG A 130 -13.81 -2.93 13.92
N ALA A 131 -13.78 -3.92 13.05
CA ALA A 131 -13.83 -3.75 11.60
C ALA A 131 -14.83 -4.71 10.97
N ALA A 132 -15.41 -4.33 9.83
CA ALA A 132 -16.31 -5.18 9.07
C ALA A 132 -15.56 -6.09 8.08
N LEU A 133 -16.17 -7.21 7.68
CA LEU A 133 -15.58 -8.23 6.81
C LEU A 133 -15.17 -7.66 5.43
N GLY A 134 -16.07 -6.91 4.80
CA GLY A 134 -15.80 -6.32 3.47
C GLY A 134 -14.52 -5.50 3.42
N PRO A 135 -14.32 -4.47 4.26
CA PRO A 135 -13.08 -3.70 4.34
C PRO A 135 -11.83 -4.55 4.62
N MET A 136 -11.90 -5.59 5.47
CA MET A 136 -10.76 -6.45 5.77
C MET A 136 -10.39 -7.34 4.57
N LEU A 137 -11.36 -7.89 3.86
CA LEU A 137 -11.13 -8.62 2.63
C LEU A 137 -10.65 -7.73 1.49
N ARG A 138 -11.14 -6.48 1.38
CA ARG A 138 -10.62 -5.51 0.42
C ARG A 138 -9.15 -5.24 0.65
N GLU A 139 -8.75 -4.98 1.88
CA GLU A 139 -7.34 -4.78 2.23
C GLU A 139 -6.50 -6.02 1.89
N TYR A 140 -7.00 -7.23 2.16
CA TYR A 140 -6.35 -8.47 1.77
C TYR A 140 -6.15 -8.58 0.25
N ILE A 141 -7.21 -8.37 -0.54
CA ILE A 141 -7.17 -8.46 -2.01
C ILE A 141 -6.16 -7.46 -2.58
N ILE A 142 -6.26 -6.19 -2.14
CA ILE A 142 -5.46 -5.12 -2.73
C ILE A 142 -4.00 -5.21 -2.30
N SER A 143 -3.71 -5.47 -1.02
CA SER A 143 -2.33 -5.61 -0.55
C SER A 143 -1.58 -6.75 -1.24
N GLU A 144 -2.22 -7.91 -1.41
CA GLU A 144 -1.61 -9.05 -2.09
C GLU A 144 -1.49 -8.83 -3.61
N ALA A 145 -2.44 -8.11 -4.23
CA ALA A 145 -2.30 -7.67 -5.61
C ALA A 145 -1.13 -6.69 -5.79
N MET A 146 -0.96 -5.73 -4.88
CA MET A 146 0.17 -4.79 -4.90
C MET A 146 1.50 -5.52 -4.76
N HIS A 147 1.59 -6.50 -3.87
CA HIS A 147 2.78 -7.36 -3.77
C HIS A 147 3.07 -8.10 -5.09
N ALA A 148 2.06 -8.72 -5.69
CA ALA A 148 2.20 -9.42 -6.97
C ALA A 148 2.56 -8.47 -8.13
N LEU A 149 2.19 -7.19 -8.04
CA LEU A 149 2.59 -6.12 -8.96
C LEU A 149 4.00 -5.58 -8.71
N ASN A 150 4.76 -6.18 -7.76
CA ASN A 150 6.07 -5.73 -7.30
C ASN A 150 6.06 -4.28 -6.76
N ILE A 151 5.01 -3.92 -6.04
CA ILE A 151 4.87 -2.62 -5.37
C ILE A 151 5.07 -2.81 -3.87
N PRO A 152 6.00 -2.08 -3.21
CA PRO A 152 6.20 -2.17 -1.77
C PRO A 152 4.89 -1.94 -1.01
N THR A 153 4.53 -2.87 -0.14
CA THR A 153 3.23 -2.89 0.52
C THR A 153 3.27 -3.69 1.82
N THR A 154 2.44 -3.29 2.77
CA THR A 154 2.07 -4.20 3.86
C THR A 154 1.36 -5.42 3.27
N ARG A 155 1.54 -6.58 3.91
CA ARG A 155 0.99 -7.87 3.48
C ARG A 155 -0.18 -8.28 4.37
N SER A 156 -1.00 -9.16 3.87
CA SER A 156 -2.15 -9.71 4.61
C SER A 156 -1.99 -11.21 4.79
N LEU A 157 -1.86 -11.65 6.07
CA LEU A 157 -1.63 -13.05 6.41
C LEU A 157 -2.94 -13.84 6.53
N ALA A 158 -3.92 -13.29 7.23
CA ALA A 158 -5.21 -13.95 7.45
C ALA A 158 -6.35 -12.95 7.63
N VAL A 159 -7.57 -13.37 7.29
CA VAL A 159 -8.81 -12.69 7.68
C VAL A 159 -9.70 -13.69 8.42
N VAL A 160 -10.22 -13.28 9.58
CA VAL A 160 -11.09 -14.06 10.45
C VAL A 160 -12.37 -13.30 10.69
N LYS A 161 -13.56 -13.93 10.48
CA LYS A 161 -14.84 -13.42 10.98
C LYS A 161 -14.84 -13.55 12.51
N THR A 162 -15.44 -12.60 13.22
CA THR A 162 -15.48 -12.60 14.69
C THR A 162 -16.65 -13.39 15.28
N GLY A 163 -17.67 -13.71 14.47
CA GLY A 163 -18.97 -14.21 14.95
C GLY A 163 -19.81 -13.14 15.66
N GLU A 164 -19.41 -11.88 15.55
CA GLU A 164 -20.07 -10.72 16.13
C GLU A 164 -20.40 -9.70 15.03
N ASN A 165 -21.47 -8.96 15.21
CA ASN A 165 -21.86 -7.90 14.29
C ASN A 165 -21.17 -6.58 14.64
N VAL A 166 -20.86 -5.80 13.63
CA VAL A 166 -20.38 -4.42 13.73
C VAL A 166 -21.45 -3.50 13.18
N VAL A 167 -21.89 -2.55 13.99
CA VAL A 167 -22.90 -1.57 13.61
C VAL A 167 -22.21 -0.35 12.99
N ARG A 168 -22.56 -0.04 11.74
CA ARG A 168 -22.19 1.16 11.00
C ARG A 168 -23.48 1.80 10.48
N GLU A 169 -23.57 2.23 9.24
CA GLU A 169 -24.85 2.58 8.60
C GLU A 169 -25.79 1.35 8.53
N ASN A 170 -25.18 0.16 8.39
CA ASN A 170 -25.85 -1.13 8.41
C ASN A 170 -25.21 -2.06 9.44
N VAL A 171 -25.89 -3.15 9.74
CA VAL A 171 -25.35 -4.25 10.55
C VAL A 171 -24.50 -5.14 9.64
N LEU A 172 -23.20 -5.27 9.95
CA LEU A 172 -22.21 -5.95 9.13
C LEU A 172 -21.53 -7.06 9.93
N ASN A 173 -21.07 -8.11 9.27
CA ASN A 173 -20.22 -9.13 9.87
C ASN A 173 -18.89 -8.51 10.33
N GLY A 174 -18.55 -8.70 11.60
CA GLY A 174 -17.26 -8.28 12.13
C GLY A 174 -16.11 -9.19 11.66
N ALA A 175 -14.94 -8.60 11.46
CA ALA A 175 -13.74 -9.35 11.08
C ALA A 175 -12.45 -8.71 11.61
N ILE A 176 -11.40 -9.52 11.62
CA ILE A 176 -10.04 -9.12 11.99
C ILE A 176 -9.11 -9.51 10.84
N LEU A 177 -8.26 -8.58 10.43
CA LEU A 177 -7.18 -8.80 9.47
C LEU A 177 -5.86 -8.91 10.23
N THR A 178 -5.07 -9.94 9.93
CA THR A 178 -3.67 -10.01 10.32
C THR A 178 -2.83 -9.33 9.27
N ARG A 179 -2.33 -8.14 9.58
CA ARG A 179 -1.43 -7.34 8.75
C ARG A 179 0.02 -7.66 9.10
N VAL A 180 0.86 -7.76 8.09
CA VAL A 180 2.31 -7.95 8.20
C VAL A 180 3.01 -6.79 7.50
N ALA A 181 4.00 -6.18 8.13
CA ALA A 181 4.74 -5.05 7.58
C ALA A 181 6.21 -5.10 8.00
N SER A 182 7.11 -4.47 7.24
CA SER A 182 8.50 -4.25 7.69
C SER A 182 8.53 -3.41 8.97
N SER A 183 7.63 -2.46 9.11
CA SER A 183 7.20 -1.84 10.37
C SER A 183 5.92 -1.00 10.16
N HIS A 184 5.27 -0.63 11.26
CA HIS A 184 4.16 0.32 11.25
C HIS A 184 4.60 1.75 11.61
N LEU A 185 5.90 2.05 11.56
CA LEU A 185 6.41 3.43 11.67
C LEU A 185 5.90 4.28 10.51
N ARG A 186 5.37 5.45 10.84
CA ARG A 186 4.74 6.39 9.89
C ARG A 186 5.31 7.79 10.07
N VAL A 187 5.13 8.65 9.11
CA VAL A 187 5.37 10.09 9.31
C VAL A 187 4.61 10.58 10.55
N GLY A 188 3.39 10.10 10.73
CA GLY A 188 2.57 10.40 11.91
C GLY A 188 3.18 10.00 13.25
N THR A 189 4.03 8.97 13.31
CA THR A 189 4.77 8.60 14.53
C THR A 189 5.74 9.72 14.93
N PHE A 190 6.48 10.26 13.95
CA PHE A 190 7.40 11.39 14.17
C PHE A 190 6.65 12.65 14.55
N GLN A 191 5.52 12.93 13.91
CA GLN A 191 4.68 14.07 14.24
C GLN A 191 4.15 14.01 15.67
N TYR A 192 3.75 12.84 16.14
CA TYR A 192 3.29 12.63 17.51
C TYR A 192 4.38 12.96 18.52
N ILE A 193 5.60 12.45 18.31
CA ILE A 193 6.72 12.68 19.23
C ILE A 193 7.20 14.14 19.17
N ALA A 194 7.34 14.72 17.96
CA ALA A 194 7.74 16.11 17.80
C ALA A 194 6.75 17.09 18.49
N ALA A 195 5.44 16.83 18.40
CA ALA A 195 4.42 17.63 19.06
C ALA A 195 4.51 17.63 20.60
N ARG A 196 5.16 16.61 21.19
CA ARG A 196 5.41 16.52 22.64
C ARG A 196 6.63 17.32 23.08
N GLN A 197 7.40 17.88 22.14
CA GLN A 197 8.59 18.70 22.39
C GLN A 197 9.65 18.01 23.26
N ASN A 198 9.76 16.66 23.16
CA ASN A 198 10.78 15.86 23.83
C ASN A 198 11.85 15.45 22.81
N GLU A 199 12.95 16.21 22.77
CA GLU A 199 14.03 16.00 21.81
C GLU A 199 14.75 14.65 22.01
N ASP A 200 14.87 14.17 23.26
CA ASP A 200 15.52 12.87 23.53
C ASP A 200 14.67 11.70 23.04
N GLU A 201 13.36 11.78 23.18
CA GLU A 201 12.45 10.80 22.56
C GLU A 201 12.52 10.86 21.04
N LEU A 202 12.63 12.05 20.44
CA LEU A 202 12.77 12.20 18.99
C LEU A 202 14.09 11.61 18.50
N LYS A 203 15.21 11.85 19.18
CA LYS A 203 16.51 11.20 18.89
C LYS A 203 16.43 9.69 18.98
N THR A 204 15.74 9.19 20.01
CA THR A 204 15.50 7.75 20.20
C THR A 204 14.73 7.17 19.00
N LEU A 205 13.68 7.87 18.52
CA LEU A 205 12.90 7.44 17.35
C LEU A 205 13.74 7.44 16.07
N VAL A 206 14.54 8.50 15.84
CA VAL A 206 15.44 8.57 14.68
C VAL A 206 16.45 7.42 14.72
N SER A 207 17.11 7.17 15.85
CA SER A 207 18.07 6.06 16.00
C SER A 207 17.40 4.70 15.76
N TYR A 208 16.24 4.46 16.36
CA TYR A 208 15.46 3.23 16.15
C TYR A 208 15.08 3.03 14.68
N THR A 209 14.63 4.09 14.02
CA THR A 209 14.26 4.06 12.60
C THR A 209 15.45 3.74 11.70
N ILE A 210 16.59 4.35 11.97
CA ILE A 210 17.84 4.11 11.21
C ILE A 210 18.29 2.67 11.39
N ASP A 211 18.33 2.18 12.63
CA ASP A 211 18.74 0.81 12.92
C ASP A 211 17.84 -0.22 12.23
N ARG A 212 16.54 0.07 12.11
CA ARG A 212 15.55 -0.83 11.53
C ARG A 212 15.51 -0.80 10.00
N HIS A 213 15.57 0.38 9.39
CA HIS A 213 15.27 0.56 7.96
C HIS A 213 16.42 1.11 7.14
N TYR A 214 17.32 1.86 7.76
CA TYR A 214 18.35 2.64 7.05
C TYR A 214 19.74 2.50 7.67
N PRO A 215 20.22 1.27 7.95
CA PRO A 215 21.51 1.07 8.65
C PRO A 215 22.70 1.71 7.92
N ASN A 216 22.58 1.95 6.62
CA ASN A 216 23.62 2.55 5.80
C ASN A 216 23.93 4.00 6.20
N ILE A 217 22.95 4.75 6.74
CA ILE A 217 23.17 6.13 7.21
C ILE A 217 23.54 6.22 8.68
N LYS A 218 23.72 5.10 9.38
CA LYS A 218 24.06 5.06 10.82
C LYS A 218 25.32 5.82 11.17
N LYS A 219 26.28 5.87 10.25
CA LYS A 219 27.58 6.58 10.42
C LYS A 219 27.59 7.99 9.82
N SER A 220 26.45 8.49 9.38
CA SER A 220 26.34 9.83 8.84
C SER A 220 26.64 10.91 9.89
N LYS A 221 27.20 12.04 9.43
CA LYS A 221 27.40 13.22 10.27
C LYS A 221 26.09 13.94 10.61
N ASN A 222 25.07 13.81 9.73
CA ASN A 222 23.77 14.41 9.92
C ASN A 222 22.67 13.38 9.61
N GLN A 223 22.43 12.49 10.56
CA GLN A 223 21.46 11.40 10.41
C GLN A 223 20.03 11.88 10.15
N ALA A 224 19.64 13.02 10.71
CA ALA A 224 18.29 13.57 10.53
C ALA A 224 18.09 14.05 9.08
N LEU A 225 19.09 14.71 8.51
CA LEU A 225 19.05 15.21 7.14
C LEU A 225 19.06 14.06 6.13
N ASP A 226 19.97 13.09 6.32
CA ASP A 226 20.05 11.92 5.44
C ASP A 226 18.77 11.06 5.52
N LEU A 227 18.12 11.01 6.70
CA LEU A 227 16.85 10.28 6.86
C LEU A 227 15.73 10.92 6.02
N ILE A 228 15.69 12.26 5.92
CA ILE A 228 14.75 12.97 5.04
C ILE A 228 15.01 12.58 3.58
N GLU A 229 16.27 12.58 3.17
CA GLU A 229 16.66 12.29 1.78
C GLU A 229 16.34 10.84 1.39
N VAL A 230 16.75 9.86 2.20
CA VAL A 230 16.49 8.44 1.88
C VAL A 230 15.00 8.11 1.90
N LEU A 231 14.23 8.70 2.83
CA LEU A 231 12.77 8.53 2.84
C LEU A 231 12.14 9.17 1.60
N MET A 232 12.59 10.35 1.19
CA MET A 232 12.09 11.01 -0.02
C MET A 232 12.29 10.11 -1.24
N GLN A 233 13.46 9.51 -1.42
CA GLN A 233 13.72 8.62 -2.55
C GLN A 233 12.81 7.38 -2.51
N LYS A 234 12.63 6.76 -1.34
CA LYS A 234 11.72 5.63 -1.15
C LYS A 234 10.28 5.97 -1.50
N GLN A 235 9.80 7.13 -1.08
CA GLN A 235 8.42 7.56 -1.33
C GLN A 235 8.20 7.98 -2.79
N ILE A 236 9.19 8.55 -3.46
CA ILE A 236 9.13 8.78 -4.91
C ILE A 236 9.00 7.44 -5.63
N ASP A 237 9.83 6.45 -5.31
CA ASP A 237 9.78 5.13 -5.94
C ASP A 237 8.41 4.45 -5.73
N LEU A 238 7.84 4.58 -4.52
CA LEU A 238 6.52 4.04 -4.22
C LEU A 238 5.44 4.68 -5.09
N VAL A 239 5.38 6.01 -5.14
CA VAL A 239 4.36 6.74 -5.91
C VAL A 239 4.51 6.52 -7.41
N ILE A 240 5.74 6.44 -7.93
CA ILE A 240 6.00 6.07 -9.32
C ILE A 240 5.39 4.69 -9.64
N ASN A 241 5.51 3.73 -8.74
CA ASN A 241 4.90 2.41 -8.92
C ASN A 241 3.37 2.45 -8.87
N TRP A 242 2.76 3.31 -8.04
CA TRP A 242 1.30 3.54 -8.06
C TRP A 242 0.86 4.14 -9.40
N MET A 243 1.58 5.17 -9.88
CA MET A 243 1.30 5.80 -11.17
C MET A 243 1.43 4.78 -12.33
N ARG A 244 2.40 3.87 -12.25
CA ARG A 244 2.67 2.83 -13.26
C ARG A 244 1.45 1.94 -13.52
N VAL A 245 0.68 1.61 -12.50
CA VAL A 245 -0.46 0.67 -12.59
C VAL A 245 -1.83 1.34 -12.48
N GLY A 246 -1.88 2.67 -12.39
CA GLY A 246 -3.15 3.41 -12.25
C GLY A 246 -3.78 3.29 -10.85
N PHE A 247 -2.98 3.02 -9.82
CA PHE A 247 -3.47 2.92 -8.44
C PHE A 247 -3.67 4.31 -7.82
N ILE A 248 -4.78 4.47 -7.12
CA ILE A 248 -5.13 5.67 -6.35
C ILE A 248 -5.37 5.27 -4.90
N HIS A 249 -4.55 5.81 -4.00
CA HIS A 249 -4.62 5.46 -2.58
C HIS A 249 -5.91 6.00 -1.92
N GLY A 250 -6.33 7.20 -2.30
CA GLY A 250 -7.57 7.82 -1.86
C GLY A 250 -7.53 8.51 -0.49
N VAL A 251 -6.56 8.20 0.38
CA VAL A 251 -6.33 8.91 1.67
C VAL A 251 -4.84 8.94 1.99
N MET A 252 -4.13 9.90 1.44
CA MET A 252 -2.68 10.07 1.65
C MET A 252 -2.40 11.04 2.81
N ASN A 253 -2.98 10.77 3.96
CA ASN A 253 -2.66 11.47 5.20
C ASN A 253 -1.23 11.10 5.66
N THR A 254 -0.62 11.90 6.53
CA THR A 254 0.71 11.60 7.08
C THR A 254 0.75 10.34 7.95
N ASP A 255 -0.38 9.92 8.50
CA ASP A 255 -0.55 8.64 9.19
C ASP A 255 -0.69 7.43 8.24
N ASN A 256 -0.85 7.66 6.95
CA ASN A 256 -0.86 6.65 5.89
C ASN A 256 0.43 6.68 5.02
N MET A 257 1.48 7.30 5.51
CA MET A 257 2.80 7.33 4.88
C MET A 257 3.82 6.64 5.75
N THR A 258 4.22 5.43 5.37
CA THR A 258 5.17 4.62 6.15
C THR A 258 6.60 5.08 5.98
N ILE A 259 7.41 4.88 7.01
CA ILE A 259 8.85 5.12 6.94
C ILE A 259 9.58 4.01 6.16
N SER A 260 9.03 2.81 6.12
CA SER A 260 9.56 1.70 5.32
C SER A 260 9.43 1.92 3.80
N GLY A 261 8.56 2.84 3.36
CA GLY A 261 8.22 3.02 1.94
C GLY A 261 7.22 1.98 1.42
N GLU A 262 6.48 1.31 2.30
CA GLU A 262 5.39 0.40 1.96
C GLU A 262 4.05 1.12 1.90
N THR A 263 3.19 0.73 0.96
CA THR A 263 1.77 1.15 0.95
C THR A 263 1.05 0.55 2.15
N ILE A 264 0.24 1.33 2.86
CA ILE A 264 -0.51 0.91 4.05
C ILE A 264 -1.94 1.45 4.02
N ASP A 265 -2.85 0.78 4.76
CA ASP A 265 -4.22 1.24 4.99
C ASP A 265 -5.07 1.38 3.70
N TYR A 266 -5.37 0.24 3.11
CA TYR A 266 -6.20 0.11 1.90
C TYR A 266 -7.69 0.32 2.20
N GLY A 267 -8.06 1.57 2.52
CA GLY A 267 -9.44 1.98 2.72
C GLY A 267 -10.13 2.33 1.39
N PRO A 268 -10.23 3.63 1.04
CA PRO A 268 -10.91 4.08 -0.18
C PRO A 268 -10.01 4.03 -1.43
N CYS A 269 -9.07 3.10 -1.48
CA CYS A 269 -8.20 2.91 -2.64
C CYS A 269 -8.89 2.14 -3.77
N ALA A 270 -8.45 2.38 -5.00
CA ALA A 270 -8.88 1.61 -6.16
C ALA A 270 -7.90 1.76 -7.33
N PHE A 271 -8.06 0.91 -8.35
CA PHE A 271 -7.35 1.03 -9.61
C PHE A 271 -8.21 1.73 -10.65
N MET A 272 -7.58 2.60 -11.43
CA MET A 272 -8.24 3.37 -12.49
C MET A 272 -8.53 2.46 -13.69
N ASP A 273 -9.77 2.44 -14.17
CA ASP A 273 -10.15 1.82 -15.42
C ASP A 273 -9.86 2.80 -16.58
N ILE A 274 -10.74 3.75 -16.80
CA ILE A 274 -10.56 4.80 -17.82
C ILE A 274 -9.50 5.80 -17.34
N TYR A 275 -8.55 6.12 -18.21
CA TYR A 275 -7.55 7.13 -17.89
C TYR A 275 -8.17 8.52 -17.77
N ASP A 276 -8.16 9.03 -16.56
CA ASP A 276 -8.46 10.42 -16.25
C ASP A 276 -7.53 10.88 -15.11
N PRO A 277 -6.65 11.87 -15.34
CA PRO A 277 -5.74 12.36 -14.32
C PRO A 277 -6.46 12.89 -13.06
N LYS A 278 -7.72 13.32 -13.19
CA LYS A 278 -8.54 13.83 -12.09
C LYS A 278 -9.38 12.76 -11.38
N THR A 279 -9.13 11.47 -11.65
CA THR A 279 -9.87 10.38 -11.00
C THR A 279 -9.68 10.41 -9.50
N ILE A 280 -10.81 10.32 -8.78
CA ILE A 280 -10.94 10.25 -7.33
C ILE A 280 -11.85 9.08 -7.02
N PHE A 281 -11.50 8.27 -6.02
CA PHE A 281 -12.37 7.18 -5.55
C PHE A 281 -12.96 7.43 -4.18
N SER A 282 -12.24 8.10 -3.28
CA SER A 282 -12.71 8.40 -1.94
C SER A 282 -13.94 9.30 -1.97
N SER A 283 -15.04 8.84 -1.40
CA SER A 283 -16.32 9.59 -1.34
C SER A 283 -16.22 10.90 -0.55
N ILE A 284 -15.24 11.01 0.35
CA ILE A 284 -15.03 12.19 1.20
C ILE A 284 -14.02 13.18 0.62
N ASP A 285 -13.30 12.82 -0.45
CA ASP A 285 -12.34 13.71 -1.14
C ASP A 285 -13.04 14.54 -2.22
N GLN A 286 -13.87 15.49 -1.83
CA GLN A 286 -14.65 16.30 -2.77
C GLN A 286 -13.79 17.27 -3.61
N LEU A 287 -12.61 17.65 -3.11
CA LEU A 287 -11.74 18.64 -3.77
C LEU A 287 -10.63 18.00 -4.61
N GLY A 288 -10.54 16.67 -4.64
CA GLY A 288 -9.51 15.97 -5.41
C GLY A 288 -8.11 16.09 -4.82
N ARG A 289 -8.02 16.28 -3.50
CA ARG A 289 -6.74 16.33 -2.80
C ARG A 289 -5.88 15.10 -3.10
N TYR A 290 -6.49 13.92 -3.20
CA TYR A 290 -5.85 12.64 -3.47
C TYR A 290 -6.17 12.09 -4.86
N ALA A 291 -6.50 12.95 -5.82
CA ALA A 291 -6.68 12.56 -7.22
C ALA A 291 -5.40 11.92 -7.78
N TYR A 292 -5.53 11.05 -8.78
CA TYR A 292 -4.41 10.34 -9.40
C TYR A 292 -3.20 11.23 -9.69
N PHE A 293 -3.42 12.35 -10.41
CA PHE A 293 -2.33 13.26 -10.78
C PHE A 293 -1.71 14.02 -9.60
N ASN A 294 -2.45 14.13 -8.48
CA ASN A 294 -2.01 14.92 -7.33
C ASN A 294 -1.24 14.10 -6.28
N GLN A 295 -1.17 12.78 -6.44
CA GLN A 295 -0.47 11.90 -5.51
C GLN A 295 1.02 12.30 -5.28
N PRO A 296 1.80 12.69 -6.31
CA PRO A 296 3.16 13.17 -6.10
C PRO A 296 3.23 14.46 -5.24
N ASN A 297 2.34 15.41 -5.50
CA ASN A 297 2.32 16.68 -4.74
C ASN A 297 1.99 16.45 -3.26
N ILE A 298 1.05 15.55 -2.97
CA ILE A 298 0.72 15.20 -1.58
C ILE A 298 1.87 14.43 -0.92
N THR A 299 2.58 13.59 -1.66
CA THR A 299 3.78 12.92 -1.16
C THR A 299 4.85 13.94 -0.77
N LYS A 300 5.15 14.92 -1.62
CA LYS A 300 6.06 16.03 -1.28
C LYS A 300 5.59 16.80 -0.04
N TRP A 301 4.30 17.11 0.03
CA TRP A 301 3.73 17.81 1.18
C TRP A 301 3.90 17.00 2.49
N ASN A 302 3.64 15.68 2.46
CA ASN A 302 3.83 14.80 3.61
C ASN A 302 5.31 14.72 4.03
N LEU A 303 6.24 14.70 3.07
CA LEU A 303 7.68 14.75 3.34
C LEU A 303 8.10 16.06 3.99
N ALA A 304 7.52 17.19 3.59
CA ALA A 304 7.75 18.47 4.28
C ALA A 304 7.26 18.41 5.73
N ARG A 305 6.08 17.81 5.99
CA ARG A 305 5.59 17.57 7.37
C ARG A 305 6.50 16.63 8.16
N PHE A 306 7.17 15.68 7.51
CA PHE A 306 8.17 14.83 8.15
C PHE A 306 9.45 15.62 8.47
N ALA A 307 9.96 16.41 7.52
CA ALA A 307 11.16 17.22 7.71
C ALA A 307 11.01 18.22 8.87
N GLU A 308 9.82 18.83 9.01
CA GLU A 308 9.52 19.73 10.12
C GLU A 308 9.70 19.08 11.51
N CYS A 309 9.42 17.77 11.61
CA CYS A 309 9.63 17.05 12.87
C CYS A 309 11.11 16.95 13.27
N LEU A 310 12.03 17.05 12.30
CA LEU A 310 13.45 16.79 12.49
C LEU A 310 14.32 18.04 12.56
N ILE A 311 13.76 19.23 12.41
CA ILE A 311 14.49 20.50 12.33
C ILE A 311 15.46 20.70 13.50
N SER A 312 15.04 20.39 14.73
CA SER A 312 15.89 20.53 15.93
C SER A 312 17.09 19.59 15.96
N LEU A 313 17.07 18.52 15.14
CA LEU A 313 18.13 17.52 15.06
C LEU A 313 19.11 17.76 13.89
N ILE A 314 18.77 18.66 12.96
CA ILE A 314 19.58 18.96 11.77
C ILE A 314 20.72 19.93 12.11
N ASP A 315 20.42 21.08 12.69
CA ASP A 315 21.41 22.09 13.08
C ASP A 315 20.89 22.87 14.31
N LYS A 316 21.84 23.36 15.13
CA LYS A 316 21.53 24.24 16.28
C LYS A 316 20.93 25.57 15.84
N ASN A 317 21.34 26.08 14.68
CA ASN A 317 20.75 27.25 14.06
C ASN A 317 19.51 26.80 13.28
N LYS A 318 18.33 27.20 13.77
CA LYS A 318 17.05 26.80 13.21
C LYS A 318 16.87 27.23 11.76
N ASP A 319 17.29 28.45 11.40
CA ASP A 319 17.13 28.96 10.04
C ASP A 319 17.99 28.16 9.05
N LYS A 320 19.21 27.82 9.45
CA LYS A 320 20.09 26.95 8.68
C LYS A 320 19.52 25.53 8.55
N ALA A 321 18.94 24.98 9.62
CA ALA A 321 18.30 23.65 9.58
C ALA A 321 17.12 23.66 8.60
N ILE A 322 16.31 24.71 8.59
CA ILE A 322 15.18 24.89 7.67
C ILE A 322 15.69 24.99 6.23
N GLU A 323 16.74 25.76 5.97
CA GLU A 323 17.34 25.90 4.64
C GLU A 323 17.81 24.54 4.09
N MET A 324 18.59 23.80 4.89
CA MET A 324 19.09 22.47 4.51
C MET A 324 17.96 21.47 4.22
N ALA A 325 16.93 21.41 5.07
CA ALA A 325 15.77 20.56 4.87
C ALA A 325 14.97 20.97 3.62
N THR A 326 14.80 22.27 3.41
CA THR A 326 14.08 22.81 2.25
C THR A 326 14.78 22.50 0.93
N GLU A 327 16.11 22.53 0.89
CA GLU A 327 16.89 22.16 -0.29
C GLU A 327 16.59 20.71 -0.71
N ILE A 328 16.57 19.76 0.24
CA ILE A 328 16.22 18.36 -0.05
C ILE A 328 14.79 18.28 -0.59
N ILE A 329 13.82 18.88 0.12
CA ILE A 329 12.40 18.81 -0.30
C ILE A 329 12.18 19.45 -1.67
N ASN A 330 12.89 20.49 -2.02
CA ASN A 330 12.78 21.14 -3.33
C ASN A 330 13.40 20.31 -4.46
N SER A 331 14.28 19.35 -4.16
CA SER A 331 14.78 18.41 -5.17
C SER A 331 13.75 17.36 -5.60
N PHE A 332 12.62 17.26 -4.88
CA PHE A 332 11.58 16.24 -5.11
C PHE A 332 11.05 16.25 -6.54
N GLU A 333 10.65 17.41 -7.08
CA GLU A 333 10.06 17.50 -8.41
C GLU A 333 11.00 16.96 -9.48
N LYS A 334 12.26 17.40 -9.46
CA LYS A 334 13.26 16.96 -10.43
C LYS A 334 13.48 15.44 -10.35
N ASN A 335 13.61 14.91 -9.13
CA ASN A 335 13.80 13.46 -8.92
C ASN A 335 12.59 12.66 -9.38
N TYR A 336 11.36 13.16 -9.08
CA TYR A 336 10.13 12.54 -9.52
C TYR A 336 9.99 12.55 -11.05
N GLU A 337 10.20 13.69 -11.70
CA GLU A 337 10.09 13.83 -13.16
C GLU A 337 11.01 12.87 -13.90
N ILE A 338 12.27 12.77 -13.49
CA ILE A 338 13.25 11.84 -14.08
C ILE A 338 12.74 10.39 -13.95
N LYS A 339 12.32 9.98 -12.75
CA LYS A 339 11.84 8.61 -12.50
C LYS A 339 10.52 8.33 -13.22
N TRP A 340 9.60 9.31 -13.27
CA TRP A 340 8.35 9.19 -13.99
C TRP A 340 8.57 9.00 -15.49
N LEU A 341 9.46 9.80 -16.09
CA LEU A 341 9.78 9.69 -17.51
C LEU A 341 10.41 8.32 -17.82
N ASN A 342 11.31 7.83 -16.98
CA ASN A 342 11.92 6.51 -17.15
C ASN A 342 10.87 5.39 -17.02
N MET A 343 9.98 5.45 -16.02
CA MET A 343 8.88 4.50 -15.88
C MET A 343 7.98 4.47 -17.11
N MET A 344 7.66 5.63 -17.70
CA MET A 344 6.85 5.71 -18.92
C MET A 344 7.59 5.20 -20.15
N ARG A 345 8.92 5.41 -20.25
CA ARG A 345 9.77 4.79 -21.27
C ARG A 345 9.69 3.27 -21.18
N ASP A 346 9.84 2.71 -19.98
CA ASP A 346 9.76 1.27 -19.77
C ASP A 346 8.38 0.72 -20.18
N LYS A 347 7.29 1.42 -19.82
CA LYS A 347 5.91 1.04 -20.22
C LYS A 347 5.73 1.01 -21.74
N LEU A 348 6.46 1.84 -22.46
CA LEU A 348 6.42 1.94 -23.93
C LEU A 348 7.56 1.17 -24.62
N GLY A 349 8.42 0.48 -23.89
CA GLY A 349 9.53 -0.29 -24.45
C GLY A 349 10.66 0.58 -25.06
N LEU A 350 10.80 1.83 -24.60
CA LEU A 350 11.77 2.78 -25.13
C LEU A 350 13.11 2.64 -24.41
N PHE A 351 14.12 2.18 -25.12
CA PHE A 351 15.47 2.12 -24.60
C PHE A 351 16.24 3.42 -24.89
N GLY A 352 17.07 3.81 -23.91
CA GLY A 352 17.82 5.06 -23.95
C GLY A 352 16.91 6.29 -23.84
N GLU A 353 17.51 7.46 -23.93
CA GLU A 353 16.83 8.74 -23.79
C GLU A 353 16.74 9.47 -25.13
N ASP A 354 15.61 10.08 -25.41
CA ASP A 354 15.39 10.99 -26.51
C ASP A 354 14.59 12.20 -26.03
N THR A 355 14.96 13.38 -26.47
CA THR A 355 14.30 14.65 -26.08
C THR A 355 12.82 14.72 -26.45
N LYS A 356 12.37 13.90 -27.42
CA LYS A 356 10.99 13.80 -27.87
C LYS A 356 10.16 12.79 -27.07
N ASP A 357 10.77 12.00 -26.18
CA ASP A 357 10.06 10.97 -25.42
C ASP A 357 8.92 11.56 -24.58
N GLN A 358 9.17 12.70 -23.92
CA GLN A 358 8.16 13.37 -23.09
C GLN A 358 6.92 13.76 -23.92
N ILE A 359 7.13 14.33 -25.13
CA ILE A 359 6.04 14.70 -26.02
C ILE A 359 5.27 13.47 -26.47
N LEU A 360 5.96 12.40 -26.86
CA LEU A 360 5.35 11.14 -27.29
C LEU A 360 4.47 10.53 -26.19
N ILE A 361 4.96 10.52 -24.95
CA ILE A 361 4.24 10.03 -23.78
C ILE A 361 3.02 10.86 -23.48
N LEU A 362 3.16 12.20 -23.42
CA LEU A 362 2.05 13.11 -23.14
C LEU A 362 0.96 13.06 -24.21
N ASP A 363 1.32 12.91 -25.48
CA ASP A 363 0.36 12.73 -26.57
C ASP A 363 -0.46 11.46 -26.41
N LEU A 364 0.15 10.34 -25.97
CA LEU A 364 -0.60 9.12 -25.66
C LEU A 364 -1.59 9.35 -24.52
N LEU A 365 -1.11 9.90 -23.41
CA LEU A 365 -1.94 10.15 -22.23
C LEU A 365 -3.10 11.12 -22.55
N ASN A 366 -2.86 12.17 -23.35
CA ASN A 366 -3.89 13.07 -23.80
C ASN A 366 -4.91 12.37 -24.72
N TRP A 367 -4.42 11.51 -25.64
CA TRP A 367 -5.31 10.70 -26.47
C TRP A 367 -6.17 9.76 -25.61
N MET A 368 -5.57 9.08 -24.63
CA MET A 368 -6.30 8.18 -23.71
C MET A 368 -7.40 8.94 -22.96
N HIS A 369 -7.09 10.09 -22.39
CA HIS A 369 -8.06 10.92 -21.67
C HIS A 369 -9.21 11.36 -22.57
N LYS A 370 -8.89 11.89 -23.75
CA LYS A 370 -9.89 12.39 -24.72
C LYS A 370 -10.83 11.29 -25.21
N ASN A 371 -10.32 10.09 -25.42
CA ASN A 371 -11.07 8.96 -25.97
C ASN A 371 -11.60 8.00 -24.86
N LYS A 372 -11.42 8.34 -23.59
CA LYS A 372 -11.83 7.50 -22.44
C LYS A 372 -11.24 6.08 -22.53
N ALA A 373 -9.99 5.97 -22.97
CA ALA A 373 -9.31 4.70 -23.10
C ALA A 373 -9.00 4.08 -21.73
N ASP A 374 -9.10 2.76 -21.62
CA ASP A 374 -8.70 2.04 -20.43
C ASP A 374 -7.18 2.12 -20.24
N TYR A 375 -6.74 2.48 -19.01
CA TYR A 375 -5.32 2.68 -18.73
C TYR A 375 -4.51 1.41 -18.94
N THR A 376 -4.90 0.33 -18.30
CA THR A 376 -4.17 -0.95 -18.34
C THR A 376 -4.25 -1.58 -19.72
N ASN A 377 -5.46 -1.65 -20.31
CA ASN A 377 -5.66 -2.32 -21.60
C ASN A 377 -5.00 -1.60 -22.77
N THR A 378 -4.78 -0.27 -22.69
CA THR A 378 -4.02 0.45 -23.72
C THR A 378 -2.58 -0.06 -23.81
N PHE A 379 -1.90 -0.28 -22.68
CA PHE A 379 -0.55 -0.84 -22.70
C PHE A 379 -0.56 -2.32 -23.09
N CYS A 380 -1.58 -3.11 -22.70
CA CYS A 380 -1.76 -4.49 -23.18
C CYS A 380 -1.91 -4.52 -24.70
N TYR A 381 -2.69 -3.63 -25.30
CA TYR A 381 -2.83 -3.50 -26.74
C TYR A 381 -1.50 -3.19 -27.44
N LEU A 382 -0.70 -2.30 -26.88
CA LEU A 382 0.62 -1.96 -27.43
C LEU A 382 1.63 -3.11 -27.33
N MET A 383 1.44 -4.05 -26.40
CA MET A 383 2.25 -5.26 -26.28
C MET A 383 1.80 -6.40 -27.20
N ASP A 384 0.81 -6.17 -28.05
CA ASP A 384 0.18 -7.17 -28.90
C ASP A 384 -0.42 -8.36 -28.12
N GLU A 385 -0.85 -8.09 -26.89
CA GLU A 385 -1.50 -9.09 -26.05
C GLU A 385 -2.98 -9.25 -26.43
N LYS A 386 -3.49 -10.48 -26.25
CA LYS A 386 -4.90 -10.78 -26.53
C LYS A 386 -5.79 -10.07 -25.49
N ILE A 387 -6.32 -8.92 -25.88
CA ILE A 387 -7.36 -8.21 -25.15
C ILE A 387 -8.61 -8.11 -26.02
N LYS A 388 -9.76 -7.85 -25.42
CA LYS A 388 -10.98 -7.55 -26.19
C LYS A 388 -10.70 -6.30 -27.04
N SER A 389 -10.74 -6.43 -28.38
CA SER A 389 -10.40 -5.34 -29.28
C SER A 389 -11.42 -4.19 -29.11
N ASP A 390 -10.91 -3.00 -28.82
CA ASP A 390 -11.71 -1.78 -28.75
C ASP A 390 -11.53 -1.01 -30.05
N PRO A 391 -12.62 -0.59 -30.73
CA PRO A 391 -12.56 0.21 -31.96
C PRO A 391 -11.77 1.53 -31.84
N ILE A 392 -11.60 2.08 -30.62
CA ILE A 392 -10.88 3.33 -30.40
C ILE A 392 -9.43 3.27 -30.91
N TYR A 393 -8.77 2.09 -30.83
CA TYR A 393 -7.39 1.92 -31.32
C TYR A 393 -7.27 1.94 -32.86
N LYS A 394 -8.40 1.98 -33.59
CA LYS A 394 -8.46 2.17 -35.05
C LYS A 394 -8.61 3.63 -35.43
N SER A 395 -8.73 4.56 -34.47
CA SER A 395 -8.83 6.00 -34.74
C SER A 395 -7.58 6.53 -35.44
N GLU A 396 -7.75 7.46 -36.36
CA GLU A 396 -6.65 8.06 -37.13
C GLU A 396 -5.56 8.64 -36.22
N ASN A 397 -5.97 9.37 -35.18
CA ASN A 397 -5.04 9.99 -34.24
C ASN A 397 -4.20 8.95 -33.50
N PHE A 398 -4.79 7.80 -33.12
CA PHE A 398 -4.03 6.72 -32.48
C PHE A 398 -3.04 6.06 -33.45
N ILE A 399 -3.46 5.82 -34.70
CA ILE A 399 -2.61 5.24 -35.74
C ILE A 399 -1.42 6.16 -36.03
N LEU A 400 -1.63 7.48 -36.13
CA LEU A 400 -0.57 8.47 -36.32
C LEU A 400 0.40 8.50 -35.14
N TRP A 401 -0.11 8.46 -33.91
CA TRP A 401 0.70 8.36 -32.71
C TRP A 401 1.52 7.05 -32.71
N LYS A 402 0.89 5.92 -33.00
CA LYS A 402 1.52 4.59 -33.03
C LYS A 402 2.67 4.53 -34.03
N LYS A 403 2.53 5.13 -35.20
CA LYS A 403 3.63 5.22 -36.18
C LYS A 403 4.86 5.95 -35.62
N ARG A 404 4.66 7.06 -34.86
CA ARG A 404 5.78 7.78 -34.22
C ARG A 404 6.44 6.90 -33.14
N TRP A 405 5.66 6.20 -32.36
CA TRP A 405 6.15 5.25 -31.35
C TRP A 405 6.95 4.11 -32.01
N GLU A 406 6.46 3.50 -33.08
CA GLU A 406 7.18 2.46 -33.83
C GLU A 406 8.50 2.94 -34.41
N VAL A 407 8.58 4.18 -34.84
CA VAL A 407 9.85 4.81 -35.29
C VAL A 407 10.81 4.95 -34.09
N ARG A 408 10.32 5.41 -32.95
CA ARG A 408 11.13 5.57 -31.72
C ARG A 408 11.64 4.23 -31.18
N LEU A 409 10.87 3.15 -31.28
CA LEU A 409 11.30 1.79 -30.88
C LEU A 409 12.53 1.29 -31.63
N LYS A 410 12.73 1.72 -32.87
CA LYS A 410 13.87 1.30 -33.73
C LYS A 410 15.18 2.03 -33.40
N ILE A 411 15.13 3.07 -32.58
CA ILE A 411 16.33 3.77 -32.13
C ILE A 411 17.12 2.83 -31.19
N ASN A 412 18.46 2.86 -31.29
CA ASN A 412 19.38 2.01 -30.52
C ASN A 412 19.39 0.52 -30.90
N ASN A 413 19.04 0.16 -32.14
CA ASN A 413 19.06 -1.22 -32.65
C ASN A 413 18.31 -2.22 -31.77
N ASN A 414 17.19 -1.80 -31.18
CA ASN A 414 16.33 -2.67 -30.37
C ASN A 414 15.52 -3.63 -31.23
N THR A 415 15.48 -4.88 -30.80
CA THR A 415 14.65 -5.91 -31.44
C THR A 415 13.25 -5.95 -30.80
N PRO A 416 12.21 -6.37 -31.55
CA PRO A 416 10.87 -6.56 -31.00
C PRO A 416 10.85 -7.37 -29.73
N GLU A 417 11.64 -8.43 -29.66
CA GLU A 417 11.75 -9.29 -28.47
C GLU A 417 12.20 -8.51 -27.24
N LYS A 418 13.20 -7.63 -27.36
CA LYS A 418 13.75 -6.85 -26.24
C LYS A 418 12.72 -5.84 -25.72
N TYR A 419 12.12 -5.02 -26.58
CA TYR A 419 11.20 -4.01 -26.11
C TYR A 419 9.88 -4.61 -25.61
N PHE A 420 9.35 -5.70 -26.20
CA PHE A 420 8.19 -6.38 -25.64
C PHE A 420 8.51 -7.07 -24.30
N LYS A 421 9.69 -7.62 -24.12
CA LYS A 421 10.13 -8.16 -22.82
C LYS A 421 10.14 -7.09 -21.75
N LEU A 422 10.68 -5.89 -22.04
CA LEU A 422 10.66 -4.76 -21.13
C LEU A 422 9.21 -4.35 -20.80
N MET A 423 8.39 -4.13 -21.81
CA MET A 423 6.98 -3.74 -21.63
C MET A 423 6.23 -4.76 -20.75
N ARG A 424 6.40 -6.06 -21.00
CA ARG A 424 5.74 -7.13 -20.22
C ARG A 424 6.23 -7.22 -18.77
N SER A 425 7.42 -6.74 -18.47
CA SER A 425 7.93 -6.73 -17.10
C SER A 425 7.33 -5.63 -16.22
N VAL A 426 6.75 -4.58 -16.83
CA VAL A 426 6.24 -3.41 -16.11
C VAL A 426 4.75 -3.13 -16.32
N ASN A 427 4.15 -3.68 -17.38
CA ASN A 427 2.71 -3.54 -17.66
C ASN A 427 1.97 -4.81 -17.27
N PRO A 428 1.12 -4.79 -16.23
CA PRO A 428 0.33 -5.95 -15.86
C PRO A 428 -0.77 -6.22 -16.90
N LEU A 429 -1.10 -7.50 -17.08
CA LEU A 429 -2.21 -7.96 -17.92
C LEU A 429 -3.55 -7.88 -17.16
N VAL A 430 -3.48 -7.96 -15.82
CA VAL A 430 -4.65 -7.87 -14.94
C VAL A 430 -4.33 -6.98 -13.75
N ILE A 431 -5.33 -6.25 -13.29
CA ILE A 431 -5.34 -5.44 -12.06
C ILE A 431 -6.60 -5.79 -11.27
N PRO A 432 -6.70 -5.44 -9.99
CA PRO A 432 -7.95 -5.54 -9.23
C PRO A 432 -9.03 -4.61 -9.82
N ARG A 433 -9.80 -5.10 -10.79
CA ARG A 433 -10.93 -4.34 -11.35
C ARG A 433 -11.98 -4.12 -10.27
N ASN A 434 -12.43 -2.88 -10.11
CA ASN A 434 -13.30 -2.47 -9.01
C ASN A 434 -14.56 -3.34 -8.91
N HIS A 435 -15.25 -3.60 -10.03
CA HIS A 435 -16.44 -4.45 -10.05
C HIS A 435 -16.14 -5.90 -9.64
N LYS A 436 -14.94 -6.44 -9.98
CA LYS A 436 -14.54 -7.80 -9.56
C LYS A 436 -14.20 -7.87 -8.06
N VAL A 437 -13.66 -6.79 -7.51
CA VAL A 437 -13.47 -6.68 -6.06
C VAL A 437 -14.83 -6.65 -5.36
N GLU A 438 -15.78 -5.84 -5.82
CA GLU A 438 -17.13 -5.79 -5.23
C GLU A 438 -17.87 -7.14 -5.33
N GLU A 439 -17.82 -7.83 -6.50
CA GLU A 439 -18.39 -9.18 -6.65
C GLU A 439 -17.78 -10.16 -5.62
N ALA A 440 -16.49 -10.09 -5.36
CA ALA A 440 -15.81 -10.95 -4.39
C ALA A 440 -16.22 -10.63 -2.95
N LEU A 441 -16.36 -9.34 -2.60
CA LEU A 441 -16.78 -8.89 -1.27
C LEU A 441 -18.25 -9.23 -0.99
N GLU A 442 -19.13 -9.02 -1.96
CA GLU A 442 -20.55 -9.38 -1.86
C GLU A 442 -20.72 -10.90 -1.71
N GLY A 443 -20.02 -11.69 -2.53
CA GLY A 443 -20.01 -13.13 -2.39
C GLY A 443 -19.58 -13.59 -1.00
N ALA A 444 -18.50 -13.03 -0.46
CA ALA A 444 -17.99 -13.39 0.86
C ALA A 444 -18.95 -13.00 1.99
N ASN A 445 -19.64 -11.87 1.89
CA ASN A 445 -20.69 -11.49 2.85
C ASN A 445 -21.88 -12.48 2.84
N ASN A 446 -22.15 -13.11 1.68
CA ASN A 446 -23.17 -14.14 1.50
C ASN A 446 -22.61 -15.57 1.65
N GLU A 447 -21.49 -15.75 2.35
CA GLU A 447 -20.83 -17.02 2.66
C GLU A 447 -20.34 -17.81 1.42
N ASN A 448 -20.22 -17.14 0.28
CA ASN A 448 -19.70 -17.72 -0.97
C ASN A 448 -18.32 -17.14 -1.31
N LEU A 449 -17.27 -17.89 -1.03
CA LEU A 449 -15.89 -17.48 -1.27
C LEU A 449 -15.38 -17.77 -2.70
N THR A 450 -16.24 -18.28 -3.59
CA THR A 450 -15.81 -18.71 -4.95
C THR A 450 -15.20 -17.56 -5.74
N GLN A 451 -15.83 -16.39 -5.77
CA GLN A 451 -15.33 -15.23 -6.52
C GLN A 451 -14.07 -14.63 -5.87
N LEU A 452 -14.03 -14.60 -4.54
CA LEU A 452 -12.84 -14.19 -3.79
C LEU A 452 -11.61 -15.05 -4.16
N ASN A 453 -11.75 -16.37 -4.10
CA ASN A 453 -10.66 -17.31 -4.36
C ASN A 453 -10.18 -17.24 -5.83
N LYS A 454 -11.11 -17.10 -6.79
CA LYS A 454 -10.78 -16.90 -8.20
C LYS A 454 -10.02 -15.60 -8.40
N LEU A 455 -10.50 -14.50 -7.85
CA LEU A 455 -9.86 -13.18 -7.97
C LEU A 455 -8.44 -13.20 -7.40
N ILE A 456 -8.25 -13.71 -6.18
CA ILE A 456 -6.93 -13.83 -5.56
C ILE A 456 -6.00 -14.67 -6.44
N THR A 457 -6.47 -15.81 -6.98
CA THR A 457 -5.67 -16.69 -7.84
C THR A 457 -5.17 -15.96 -9.09
N ILE A 458 -6.04 -15.20 -9.76
CA ILE A 458 -5.69 -14.44 -10.96
C ILE A 458 -4.70 -13.32 -10.64
N LEU A 459 -4.92 -12.59 -9.54
CA LEU A 459 -4.11 -11.44 -9.15
C LEU A 459 -2.71 -11.81 -8.65
N LYS A 460 -2.46 -13.07 -8.25
CA LYS A 460 -1.11 -13.55 -7.87
C LYS A 460 -0.11 -13.55 -9.04
N LYS A 461 -0.57 -13.56 -10.30
CA LYS A 461 0.31 -13.62 -11.49
C LYS A 461 -0.07 -12.55 -12.53
N PRO A 462 0.00 -11.26 -12.19
CA PRO A 462 -0.59 -10.19 -12.99
C PRO A 462 0.12 -9.96 -14.34
N TYR A 463 1.36 -10.43 -14.50
CA TYR A 463 2.16 -10.30 -15.71
C TYR A 463 2.14 -11.54 -16.59
N GLN A 464 1.45 -12.62 -16.18
CA GLN A 464 1.42 -13.87 -16.91
C GLN A 464 0.08 -14.06 -17.64
N ASN A 465 0.15 -14.63 -18.85
CA ASN A 465 -1.04 -15.00 -19.60
C ASN A 465 -1.72 -16.21 -18.92
N GLN A 466 -2.99 -16.07 -18.55
CA GLN A 466 -3.77 -17.07 -17.81
C GLN A 466 -5.07 -17.37 -18.55
N LYS A 467 -5.56 -18.62 -18.52
CA LYS A 467 -6.76 -19.06 -19.26
C LYS A 467 -8.01 -18.22 -18.98
N SER A 468 -8.19 -17.79 -17.74
CA SER A 468 -9.40 -17.07 -17.28
C SER A 468 -9.23 -15.55 -17.19
N MET A 469 -8.09 -14.99 -17.63
CA MET A 469 -7.79 -13.57 -17.34
C MET A 469 -8.67 -12.59 -18.13
N MET A 470 -9.21 -12.97 -19.27
CA MET A 470 -10.01 -12.06 -20.11
C MET A 470 -11.23 -11.47 -19.38
N ASP A 471 -11.86 -12.28 -18.50
CA ASP A 471 -12.99 -11.83 -17.66
C ASP A 471 -12.57 -10.78 -16.61
N TYR A 472 -11.28 -10.79 -16.23
CA TYR A 472 -10.69 -9.89 -15.25
C TYR A 472 -9.96 -8.70 -15.88
N GLN A 473 -9.77 -8.68 -17.20
CA GLN A 473 -9.21 -7.55 -17.95
C GLN A 473 -10.28 -6.51 -18.31
N SER A 474 -11.52 -6.95 -18.51
CA SER A 474 -12.61 -6.07 -18.94
C SER A 474 -12.90 -5.02 -17.87
N PRO A 475 -12.95 -3.72 -18.23
CA PRO A 475 -13.45 -2.71 -17.31
C PRO A 475 -14.91 -2.96 -16.97
N GLY A 476 -15.35 -2.51 -15.80
CA GLY A 476 -16.76 -2.60 -15.40
C GLY A 476 -17.67 -1.81 -16.35
N SER A 477 -18.95 -2.18 -16.42
CA SER A 477 -19.93 -1.43 -17.22
C SER A 477 -20.07 -0.01 -16.66
N ILE A 478 -19.94 0.99 -17.55
CA ILE A 478 -20.12 2.41 -17.22
C ILE A 478 -21.63 2.69 -17.22
N ASN A 479 -22.34 2.30 -16.18
CA ASN A 479 -23.77 2.60 -16.01
C ASN A 479 -24.00 4.06 -15.49
N GLY A 480 -23.18 5.00 -15.92
CA GLY A 480 -23.32 6.44 -15.60
C GLY A 480 -22.97 6.84 -14.15
N LYS A 481 -22.80 5.90 -13.22
CA LYS A 481 -22.36 6.20 -11.86
C LYS A 481 -20.85 6.04 -11.74
N LYS A 482 -20.17 7.10 -11.27
CA LYS A 482 -18.74 6.99 -10.88
C LYS A 482 -18.62 6.00 -9.73
N TYR A 483 -17.70 5.05 -9.85
CA TYR A 483 -17.35 4.16 -8.74
C TYR A 483 -16.78 5.00 -7.60
N GLN A 484 -17.31 4.79 -6.41
CA GLN A 484 -16.85 5.46 -5.19
C GLN A 484 -16.55 4.41 -4.13
N THR A 485 -15.53 4.67 -3.35
CA THR A 485 -15.12 3.84 -2.23
C THR A 485 -15.31 4.59 -0.92
N PHE A 486 -15.65 3.84 0.10
CA PHE A 486 -15.88 4.36 1.43
C PHE A 486 -14.81 3.80 2.39
N CYS A 487 -14.33 4.64 3.29
CA CYS A 487 -13.58 4.17 4.42
C CYS A 487 -14.60 3.48 5.35
N GLY A 488 -14.72 2.17 5.30
CA GLY A 488 -15.67 1.39 6.11
C GLY A 488 -15.30 1.34 7.60
N THR A 489 -15.07 2.53 8.19
CA THR A 489 -14.63 2.70 9.57
C THR A 489 -15.70 3.32 10.42
#